data_4846ae96de7d594f18071f64e0d1cdef
#
_entry.id   4846ae96de7d594f18071f64e0d1cdef
#
_cell.length_a   1.000
_cell.length_b   1.000
_cell.length_c   1.000
_cell.angle_alpha   90.00
_cell.angle_beta   90.00
_cell.angle_gamma   90.00
#
_symmetry.space_group_name_H-M   'P 1'
#
loop_
_entity.id
_entity.type
_entity.pdbx_description
1 polymer ?
#
loop_
_entity_poly.entity_id
_entity_poly.type
_entity_poly.pdbx_seq_one_letter_code
_entity_poly.pdbx_strand_id
1 'polypeptide(L)'
;MIKDTTFGNKDGFEKFGKSFQEKLCKLIMFDRPFADQMEEVLDVSFFENKALQELTKLVFRHRTEYSVHPSEETLETLVRTEISELPESVQATIRNFVAKAIGNQVVADSDYIKNQALDFCKKQKLQ
;
A
#
# COMPACT_ATOMS: atom_id res chain seq x y z
N MET A 1 1.40 27.87 -14.36
CA MET A 1 1.27 27.28 -13.86
C MET A 1 1.38 26.59 -13.26
N ILE A 2 0.93 26.71 -13.41
CA ILE A 2 0.77 26.01 -12.72
C ILE A 2 0.82 24.97 -12.46
N LYS A 3 0.97 24.51 -12.48
CA LYS A 3 0.91 23.39 -12.22
C LYS A 3 0.23 22.82 -11.86
N ASP A 4 -0.33 23.11 -12.16
CA ASP A 4 -0.92 22.59 -11.68
C ASP A 4 -1.19 22.08 -11.08
N THR A 5 -1.16 22.21 -11.52
CA THR A 5 -1.52 21.72 -10.88
C THR A 5 -1.83 21.46 -9.88
N THR A 6 -1.69 21.31 -10.33
CA THR A 6 -2.04 21.29 -8.93
C THR A 6 -3.51 21.38 -8.63
N PHE A 7 -4.26 21.85 -9.51
CA PHE A 7 -5.71 21.95 -9.31
C PHE A 7 -6.35 20.60 -9.13
N GLY A 8 -6.99 20.39 -7.97
CA GLY A 8 -7.71 19.19 -7.70
C GLY A 8 -6.84 17.96 -7.51
N ASN A 9 -5.57 18.11 -7.72
CA ASN A 9 -4.63 17.02 -7.52
C ASN A 9 -4.22 16.96 -6.08
N LYS A 10 -4.35 15.79 -5.50
CA LYS A 10 -3.83 15.57 -4.15
C LYS A 10 -2.38 15.18 -4.25
N ASP A 11 -1.60 15.64 -3.31
CA ASP A 11 -0.24 15.15 -3.18
C ASP A 11 -0.29 13.68 -2.81
N GLY A 12 0.69 12.94 -3.26
CA GLY A 12 0.85 11.55 -2.89
C GLY A 12 2.09 11.33 -2.07
N PHE A 13 2.56 10.10 -2.05
CA PHE A 13 3.74 9.72 -1.26
C PHE A 13 5.06 10.00 -1.97
N GLU A 14 5.04 10.65 -3.13
CA GLU A 14 6.25 10.89 -3.92
C GLU A 14 7.36 11.53 -3.11
N LYS A 15 7.01 12.51 -2.28
CA LYS A 15 8.02 13.25 -1.51
C LYS A 15 8.75 12.37 -0.49
N PHE A 16 8.16 11.24 -0.13
CA PHE A 16 8.78 10.33 0.82
C PHE A 16 9.73 9.34 0.15
N GLY A 17 9.63 9.20 -1.18
CA GLY A 17 10.52 8.35 -1.94
C GLY A 17 10.06 6.91 -2.06
N LYS A 18 10.74 6.17 -2.93
CA LYS A 18 10.38 4.80 -3.26
C LYS A 18 10.52 3.84 -2.09
N SER A 19 11.64 3.94 -1.38
CA SER A 19 11.90 3.04 -0.25
C SER A 19 10.84 3.19 0.84
N PHE A 20 10.46 4.42 1.14
CA PHE A 20 9.41 4.69 2.11
C PHE A 20 8.11 4.00 1.70
N GLN A 21 7.75 4.14 0.43
CA GLN A 21 6.49 3.57 -0.07
C GLN A 21 6.49 2.05 -0.01
N GLU A 22 7.62 1.42 -0.32
CA GLU A 22 7.74 -0.03 -0.24
C GLU A 22 7.62 -0.51 1.20
N LYS A 23 8.28 0.19 2.12
CA LYS A 23 8.18 -0.16 3.55
C LYS A 23 6.77 0.04 4.08
N LEU A 24 6.11 1.11 3.64
CA LEU A 24 4.73 1.38 4.02
C LEU A 24 3.81 0.26 3.55
N CYS A 25 3.95 -0.16 2.32
CA CYS A 25 3.14 -1.26 1.78
C CYS A 25 3.37 -2.54 2.57
N LYS A 26 4.63 -2.82 2.92
CA LYS A 26 4.97 -3.97 3.74
C LYS A 26 4.29 -3.93 5.10
N LEU A 27 4.27 -2.76 5.73
CA LEU A 27 3.59 -2.58 7.00
C LEU A 27 2.10 -2.82 6.89
N ILE A 28 1.47 -2.35 5.82
CA ILE A 28 0.06 -2.61 5.59
C ILE A 28 -0.20 -4.10 5.42
N MET A 29 0.71 -4.82 4.76
CA MET A 29 0.56 -6.26 4.54
C MET A 29 0.64 -7.07 5.83
N PHE A 30 1.54 -6.71 6.74
CA PHE A 30 1.88 -7.58 7.86
C PHE A 30 1.55 -7.03 9.25
N ASP A 31 1.25 -5.75 9.37
CA ASP A 31 0.93 -5.14 10.66
C ASP A 31 -0.56 -4.86 10.70
N ARG A 32 -1.31 -5.79 11.28
CA ARG A 32 -2.76 -5.70 11.30
C ARG A 32 -3.29 -4.43 11.98
N PRO A 33 -2.81 -4.06 13.17
CA PRO A 33 -3.30 -2.82 13.80
C PRO A 33 -3.04 -1.58 12.95
N PHE A 34 -1.89 -1.54 12.28
CA PHE A 34 -1.58 -0.42 11.40
C PHE A 34 -2.48 -0.43 10.16
N ALA A 35 -2.75 -1.61 9.60
CA ALA A 35 -3.67 -1.72 8.46
C ALA A 35 -5.06 -1.23 8.85
N ASP A 36 -5.50 -1.52 10.08
CA ASP A 36 -6.78 -1.00 10.57
C ASP A 36 -6.81 0.51 10.52
N GLN A 37 -5.74 1.15 10.97
CA GLN A 37 -5.67 2.61 10.97
C GLN A 37 -5.61 3.19 9.57
N MET A 38 -4.84 2.57 8.69
CA MET A 38 -4.66 3.07 7.32
C MET A 38 -5.92 2.90 6.49
N GLU A 39 -6.68 1.87 6.74
CA GLU A 39 -7.89 1.58 5.96
C GLU A 39 -8.87 2.75 5.97
N GLU A 40 -8.88 3.52 7.04
CA GLU A 40 -9.81 4.63 7.19
C GLU A 40 -9.36 5.91 6.50
N VAL A 41 -8.08 6.04 6.22
CA VAL A 41 -7.54 7.31 5.73
C VAL A 41 -6.77 7.21 4.42
N LEU A 42 -6.37 6.00 4.02
CA LEU A 42 -5.53 5.83 2.84
C LEU A 42 -6.32 5.89 1.54
N ASP A 43 -5.82 6.69 0.61
CA ASP A 43 -6.22 6.63 -0.79
C ASP A 43 -5.08 5.91 -1.49
N VAL A 44 -5.36 4.75 -2.09
CA VAL A 44 -4.30 3.95 -2.69
C VAL A 44 -3.57 4.67 -3.82
N SER A 45 -4.22 5.66 -4.43
CA SER A 45 -3.57 6.45 -5.48
C SER A 45 -2.43 7.32 -4.97
N PHE A 46 -2.26 7.43 -3.64
CA PHE A 46 -1.10 8.11 -3.08
C PHE A 46 0.20 7.39 -3.40
N PHE A 47 0.16 6.07 -3.58
CA PHE A 47 1.34 5.33 -4.04
C PHE A 47 1.63 5.66 -5.49
N GLU A 48 2.90 5.89 -5.81
CA GLU A 48 3.31 6.15 -7.19
C GLU A 48 3.26 4.90 -8.04
N ASN A 49 3.65 3.78 -7.47
CA ASN A 49 3.83 2.54 -8.20
C ASN A 49 2.50 1.80 -8.31
N LYS A 50 2.12 1.47 -9.54
CA LYS A 50 0.87 0.77 -9.80
C LYS A 50 0.79 -0.56 -9.07
N ALA A 51 1.91 -1.27 -8.97
CA ALA A 51 1.95 -2.56 -8.28
C ALA A 51 1.60 -2.40 -6.80
N LEU A 52 2.14 -1.37 -6.14
CA LEU A 52 1.85 -1.12 -4.73
C LEU A 52 0.39 -0.71 -4.54
N GLN A 53 -0.16 0.06 -5.48
CA GLN A 53 -1.57 0.43 -5.44
C GLN A 53 -2.46 -0.81 -5.49
N GLU A 54 -2.20 -1.68 -6.45
CA GLU A 54 -3.02 -2.86 -6.66
C GLU A 54 -2.89 -3.87 -5.53
N LEU A 55 -1.68 -4.04 -5.02
CA LEU A 55 -1.45 -4.93 -3.88
C LEU A 55 -2.20 -4.44 -2.64
N THR A 56 -2.14 -3.15 -2.37
CA THR A 56 -2.85 -2.57 -1.24
C THR A 56 -4.36 -2.75 -1.39
N LYS A 57 -4.88 -2.59 -2.61
CA LYS A 57 -6.29 -2.86 -2.88
C LYS A 57 -6.67 -4.29 -2.57
N LEU A 58 -5.82 -5.25 -2.92
CA LEU A 58 -6.08 -6.67 -2.61
C LEU A 58 -6.22 -6.89 -1.12
N VAL A 59 -5.29 -6.33 -0.35
CA VAL A 59 -5.32 -6.49 1.11
C VAL A 59 -6.59 -5.89 1.68
N PHE A 60 -6.90 -4.66 1.31
CA PHE A 60 -8.08 -3.98 1.87
C PHE A 60 -9.39 -4.64 1.43
N ARG A 61 -9.46 -5.09 0.18
CA ARG A 61 -10.66 -5.79 -0.32
C ARG A 61 -10.92 -7.06 0.48
N HIS A 62 -9.86 -7.83 0.75
CA HIS A 62 -9.99 -9.05 1.55
C HIS A 62 -10.49 -8.73 2.95
N ARG A 63 -9.92 -7.68 3.57
CA ARG A 63 -10.32 -7.28 4.91
C ARG A 63 -11.79 -6.85 4.94
N THR A 64 -12.25 -6.14 3.93
CA THR A 64 -13.63 -5.69 3.85
C THR A 64 -14.57 -6.88 3.65
N GLU A 65 -14.19 -7.79 2.75
CA GLU A 65 -15.04 -8.91 2.36
C GLU A 65 -15.17 -9.96 3.45
N TYR A 66 -14.09 -10.25 4.14
CA TYR A 66 -14.05 -11.34 5.12
C TYR A 66 -13.89 -10.88 6.56
N SER A 67 -13.77 -9.59 6.78
CA SER A 67 -13.61 -9.00 8.12
C SER A 67 -12.38 -9.53 8.86
N VAL A 68 -11.35 -9.91 8.11
CA VAL A 68 -10.11 -10.42 8.69
C VAL A 68 -8.93 -10.04 7.80
N HIS A 69 -7.80 -9.77 8.43
CA HIS A 69 -6.57 -9.47 7.72
C HIS A 69 -6.03 -10.75 7.07
N PRO A 70 -5.60 -10.71 5.79
CA PRO A 70 -5.12 -11.93 5.16
C PRO A 70 -3.85 -12.46 5.81
N SER A 71 -3.79 -13.78 5.98
CA SER A 71 -2.56 -14.44 6.41
C SER A 71 -1.56 -14.45 5.28
N GLU A 72 -0.32 -14.85 5.57
CA GLU A 72 0.70 -14.98 4.52
C GLU A 72 0.26 -15.93 3.42
N GLU A 73 -0.30 -17.07 3.80
CA GLU A 73 -0.78 -18.05 2.83
C GLU A 73 -1.90 -17.49 1.96
N THR A 74 -2.83 -16.80 2.60
CA THR A 74 -3.93 -16.18 1.85
C THR A 74 -3.40 -15.09 0.91
N LEU A 75 -2.45 -14.30 1.39
CA LEU A 75 -1.86 -13.26 0.56
C LEU A 75 -1.19 -13.86 -0.68
N GLU A 76 -0.45 -14.94 -0.51
CA GLU A 76 0.16 -15.64 -1.64
C GLU A 76 -0.88 -16.15 -2.62
N THR A 77 -1.98 -16.68 -2.10
CA THR A 77 -3.07 -17.15 -2.93
C THR A 77 -3.73 -16.01 -3.71
N LEU A 78 -3.97 -14.90 -3.04
CA LEU A 78 -4.55 -13.72 -3.69
C LEU A 78 -3.66 -13.25 -4.85
N VAL A 79 -2.36 -13.22 -4.63
CA VAL A 79 -1.41 -12.80 -5.65
C VAL A 79 -1.40 -13.78 -6.84
N ARG A 80 -1.62 -15.06 -6.59
CA ARG A 80 -1.69 -16.05 -7.67
C ARG A 80 -2.98 -15.97 -8.48
N THR A 81 -4.09 -15.62 -7.81
CA THR A 81 -5.41 -15.81 -8.40
C THR A 81 -6.16 -14.53 -8.75
N GLU A 82 -5.79 -13.39 -8.17
CA GLU A 82 -6.62 -12.19 -8.27
C GLU A 82 -6.01 -11.06 -9.08
N ILE A 83 -4.87 -11.27 -9.71
CA ILE A 83 -4.19 -10.20 -10.45
C ILE A 83 -4.08 -10.48 -11.95
N SER A 84 -4.78 -11.51 -12.45
CA SER A 84 -4.63 -11.94 -13.85
C SER A 84 -5.05 -10.88 -14.86
N GLU A 85 -5.89 -9.93 -14.47
CA GLU A 85 -6.34 -8.88 -15.40
C GLU A 85 -5.37 -7.70 -15.47
N LEU A 86 -4.36 -7.67 -14.61
CA LEU A 86 -3.38 -6.60 -14.63
C LEU A 86 -2.34 -6.84 -15.72
N PRO A 87 -1.68 -5.78 -16.21
CA PRO A 87 -0.57 -5.97 -17.17
C PRO A 87 0.52 -6.89 -16.60
N GLU A 88 1.16 -7.65 -17.48
CA GLU A 88 2.19 -8.61 -17.10
C GLU A 88 3.28 -7.99 -16.22
N SER A 89 3.72 -6.78 -16.58
CA SER A 89 4.78 -6.13 -15.83
C SER A 89 4.34 -5.81 -14.39
N VAL A 90 3.08 -5.42 -14.22
CA VAL A 90 2.53 -5.14 -12.89
C VAL A 90 2.44 -6.43 -12.10
N GLN A 91 1.95 -7.51 -12.73
CA GLN A 91 1.87 -8.81 -12.07
C GLN A 91 3.23 -9.27 -11.58
N ALA A 92 4.26 -9.15 -12.43
CA ALA A 92 5.61 -9.57 -12.07
C ALA A 92 6.13 -8.75 -10.89
N THR A 93 5.90 -7.45 -10.90
CA THR A 93 6.34 -6.57 -9.82
C THR A 93 5.67 -6.95 -8.51
N ILE A 94 4.35 -7.22 -8.54
CA ILE A 94 3.62 -7.63 -7.34
C ILE A 94 4.18 -8.94 -6.80
N ARG A 95 4.35 -9.95 -7.66
CA ARG A 95 4.85 -11.25 -7.22
C ARG A 95 6.24 -11.15 -6.60
N ASN A 96 7.13 -10.39 -7.25
CA ASN A 96 8.48 -10.21 -6.73
C ASN A 96 8.48 -9.48 -5.40
N PHE A 97 7.69 -8.43 -5.29
CA PHE A 97 7.61 -7.66 -4.06
C PHE A 97 7.09 -8.51 -2.90
N VAL A 98 6.01 -9.25 -3.13
CA VAL A 98 5.41 -10.08 -2.08
C VAL A 98 6.37 -11.19 -1.64
N ALA A 99 7.03 -11.84 -2.59
CA ALA A 99 7.98 -12.90 -2.25
C ALA A 99 9.11 -12.38 -1.37
N LYS A 100 9.67 -11.22 -1.72
CA LYS A 100 10.72 -10.61 -0.91
C LYS A 100 10.21 -10.17 0.45
N ALA A 101 9.01 -9.59 0.49
CA ALA A 101 8.44 -9.10 1.73
C ALA A 101 8.15 -10.23 2.71
N ILE A 102 7.64 -11.35 2.22
CA ILE A 102 7.39 -12.52 3.07
C ILE A 102 8.69 -13.05 3.64
N GLY A 103 9.75 -13.05 2.82
CA GLY A 103 11.07 -13.51 3.26
C GLY A 103 11.73 -12.60 4.27
N ASN A 104 11.34 -11.33 4.33
CA ASN A 104 11.89 -10.38 5.29
C ASN A 104 10.82 -9.36 5.66
N GLN A 105 10.09 -9.65 6.72
CA GLN A 105 8.96 -8.81 7.14
C GLN A 105 9.36 -7.65 8.03
N VAL A 106 10.60 -7.63 8.50
CA VAL A 106 11.08 -6.55 9.37
C VAL A 106 11.19 -5.26 8.57
N VAL A 107 10.69 -4.18 9.15
CA VAL A 107 10.76 -2.86 8.53
C VAL A 107 11.53 -1.93 9.45
N ALA A 108 12.67 -1.43 8.96
CA ALA A 108 13.46 -0.46 9.70
C ALA A 108 12.67 0.84 9.84
N ASP A 109 12.79 1.47 11.00
CA ASP A 109 12.14 2.76 11.27
C ASP A 109 10.61 2.69 11.13
N SER A 110 10.02 1.56 11.50
CA SER A 110 8.59 1.34 11.29
C SER A 110 7.72 2.41 11.95
N ASP A 111 8.07 2.85 13.16
CA ASP A 111 7.27 3.85 13.86
C ASP A 111 7.28 5.19 13.12
N TYR A 112 8.45 5.57 12.61
CA TYR A 112 8.57 6.80 11.82
C TYR A 112 7.69 6.72 10.58
N ILE A 113 7.78 5.60 9.86
CA ILE A 113 7.00 5.44 8.62
C ILE A 113 5.51 5.47 8.90
N LYS A 114 5.07 4.75 9.93
CA LYS A 114 3.66 4.73 10.32
C LYS A 114 3.16 6.12 10.65
N ASN A 115 3.92 6.85 11.47
CA ASN A 115 3.49 8.17 11.90
C ASN A 115 3.43 9.14 10.74
N GLN A 116 4.41 9.11 9.86
CA GLN A 116 4.42 10.00 8.70
C GLN A 116 3.28 9.70 7.74
N ALA A 117 3.04 8.42 7.48
CA ALA A 117 1.97 8.02 6.57
C ALA A 117 0.60 8.39 7.12
N LEU A 118 0.36 8.12 8.40
CA LEU A 118 -0.93 8.46 9.02
C LEU A 118 -1.15 9.97 9.03
N ASP A 119 -0.13 10.72 9.40
CA ASP A 119 -0.22 12.18 9.44
C ASP A 119 -0.53 12.74 8.06
N PHE A 120 0.20 12.28 7.06
CA PHE A 120 -0.03 12.72 5.69
C PHE A 120 -1.46 12.42 5.23
N CYS A 121 -1.90 11.20 5.41
CA CYS A 121 -3.24 10.79 4.95
C CYS A 121 -4.34 11.56 5.67
N LYS A 122 -4.19 11.79 6.97
CA LYS A 122 -5.18 12.55 7.73
C LYS A 122 -5.26 13.98 7.25
N LYS A 123 -4.12 14.59 6.95
CA LYS A 123 -4.11 15.96 6.43
C LYS A 123 -4.77 16.05 5.07
N GLN A 124 -4.54 15.08 4.21
CA GLN A 124 -5.19 15.05 2.90
C GLN A 124 -6.71 14.91 3.03
N LYS A 125 -7.14 14.15 3.99
CA LYS A 125 -8.57 13.90 4.20
C LYS A 125 -9.30 15.16 4.66
N LEU A 126 -8.62 16.08 5.30
CA LEU A 126 -9.20 17.31 5.80
C LEU A 126 -9.31 18.41 4.74
N GLN A 127 -8.77 18.22 3.58
CA GLN A 127 -8.80 19.20 2.51
C GLN A 127 -10.04 19.13 1.65
#